data_2052beec07254ca24c7d63d0830e2029
#
_entry.id   2052beec07254ca24c7d63d0830e2029
#
_cell.length_a   1.000
_cell.length_b   1.000
_cell.length_c   1.000
_cell.angle_alpha   90.00
_cell.angle_beta   90.00
_cell.angle_gamma   90.00
#
_symmetry.space_group_name_H-M   'P 1'
#
loop_
_entity.id
_entity.type
_entity.pdbx_description
1 polymer ?
#
loop_
_entity_poly.entity_id
_entity_poly.type
_entity_poly.pdbx_seq_one_letter_code
_entity_poly.pdbx_strand_id
1 'polypeptide(L)' 'MQYKGYVGSVEFSESDGVFFGKVQGIQSLISYEGRSVQELVDDFHKAVDDYLALCEAEGSEPEMIDNV' A
#
# COMPACT_ATOMS: atom_id res chain seq x y z
N MET A 1 3.63 1.81 8.17
CA MET A 1 4.63 1.22 7.25
C MET A 1 4.99 2.24 6.17
N GLN A 2 6.19 2.15 5.65
CA GLN A 2 6.65 3.08 4.63
C GLN A 2 7.49 2.33 3.60
N TYR A 3 7.29 2.66 2.31
CA TYR A 3 8.02 2.02 1.21
C TYR A 3 8.01 2.95 0.00
N LYS A 4 9.19 3.26 -0.50
CA LYS A 4 9.37 4.14 -1.68
C LYS A 4 8.64 5.48 -1.55
N GLY A 5 8.58 6.01 -0.34
CA GLY A 5 7.90 7.28 -0.07
C GLY A 5 6.41 7.16 0.21
N TYR A 6 5.85 5.97 0.12
CA TYR A 6 4.44 5.75 0.43
C TYR A 6 4.26 5.26 1.86
N VAL A 7 3.25 5.77 2.53
CA VAL A 7 2.92 5.40 3.90
C VAL A 7 1.65 4.55 3.88
N GLY A 8 1.70 3.40 4.53
CA GLY A 8 0.57 2.50 4.62
C GLY A 8 0.08 2.35 6.05
N SER A 9 -1.24 2.25 6.21
CA SER A 9 -1.85 1.97 7.49
C SER A 9 -1.75 0.49 7.85
N VAL A 10 -1.90 0.21 9.14
CA VAL A 10 -1.96 -1.17 9.64
C VAL A 10 -3.14 -1.28 10.58
N GLU A 11 -4.05 -2.19 10.24
CA GLU A 11 -5.20 -2.49 11.06
C GLU A 11 -5.34 -4.00 11.18
N PHE A 12 -6.01 -4.46 12.21
CA PHE A 12 -6.21 -5.88 12.42
C PHE A 12 -7.71 -6.18 12.54
N SER A 13 -8.17 -7.15 11.76
CA SER A 13 -9.52 -7.66 11.86
C SER A 13 -9.52 -8.90 12.74
N GLU A 14 -10.03 -8.76 13.95
CA GLU A 14 -10.07 -9.87 14.89
C GLU A 14 -10.97 -11.00 14.39
N SER A 15 -12.11 -10.64 13.80
CA SER A 15 -13.07 -11.64 13.31
C SER A 15 -12.52 -12.45 12.13
N ASP A 16 -11.70 -11.85 11.29
CA ASP A 16 -11.14 -12.52 10.12
C ASP A 16 -9.72 -13.04 10.35
N GLY A 17 -9.08 -12.59 11.42
CA GLY A 17 -7.71 -13.00 11.73
C GLY A 17 -6.70 -12.50 10.74
N VAL A 18 -6.93 -11.32 10.15
CA VAL A 18 -6.02 -10.75 9.16
C VAL A 18 -5.63 -9.33 9.51
N PHE A 19 -4.41 -8.98 9.15
CA PHE A 19 -3.95 -7.59 9.12
C PHE A 19 -4.29 -7.00 7.76
N PHE A 20 -4.63 -5.74 7.72
CA PHE A 20 -4.95 -5.06 6.46
C PHE A 20 -4.62 -3.58 6.57
N GLY A 21 -4.63 -2.91 5.44
CA GLY A 21 -4.40 -1.49 5.41
C GLY A 21 -4.52 -0.93 4.01
N LYS A 22 -4.23 0.34 3.88
CA LYS A 22 -4.24 1.03 2.60
C LYS A 22 -3.17 2.10 2.58
N VAL A 23 -2.72 2.47 1.38
CA VAL A 23 -1.79 3.56 1.19
C VAL A 23 -2.52 4.87 1.50
N GLN A 24 -1.88 5.71 2.30
CA GLN A 24 -2.46 6.97 2.75
C GLN A 24 -1.96 8.14 1.92
N GLY A 25 -2.74 9.21 1.88
CA GLY A 25 -2.31 10.45 1.26
C GLY A 25 -2.40 10.51 -0.25
N ILE A 26 -3.01 9.51 -0.88
CA ILE A 26 -3.23 9.51 -2.33
C ILE A 26 -4.71 9.25 -2.61
N GLN A 27 -5.16 9.57 -3.81
CA GLN A 27 -6.55 9.38 -4.20
C GLN A 27 -6.83 7.96 -4.69
N SER A 28 -5.81 7.29 -5.24
CA SER A 28 -5.96 5.92 -5.69
C SER A 28 -6.16 5.00 -4.50
N LEU A 29 -7.06 4.04 -4.63
CA LEU A 29 -7.29 3.06 -3.58
C LEU A 29 -6.32 1.90 -3.75
N ILE A 30 -5.34 1.83 -2.88
CA ILE A 30 -4.35 0.76 -2.89
C ILE A 30 -4.41 0.10 -1.52
N SER A 31 -4.90 -1.13 -1.49
CA SER A 31 -5.06 -1.89 -0.25
C SER A 31 -4.22 -3.17 -0.30
N TYR A 32 -4.01 -3.73 0.87
CA TYR A 32 -3.19 -4.93 1.03
C TYR A 32 -3.60 -5.62 2.32
N GLU A 33 -3.26 -6.91 2.43
CA GLU A 33 -3.60 -7.68 3.61
C GLU A 33 -2.63 -8.84 3.80
N GLY A 34 -2.64 -9.43 4.98
CA GLY A 34 -1.84 -10.59 5.30
C GLY A 34 -2.24 -11.19 6.62
N ARG A 35 -1.93 -12.46 6.82
CA ARG A 35 -2.28 -13.16 8.07
C ARG A 35 -1.17 -13.05 9.12
N SER A 36 -0.05 -12.47 8.75
CA SER A 36 1.03 -12.16 9.66
C SER A 36 1.56 -10.79 9.31
N VAL A 37 2.35 -10.20 10.21
CA VAL A 37 2.98 -8.91 9.95
C VAL A 37 3.88 -9.00 8.71
N GLN A 38 4.62 -10.08 8.56
CA GLN A 38 5.52 -10.24 7.41
C GLN A 38 4.73 -10.34 6.11
N GLU A 39 3.63 -11.09 6.09
CA GLU A 39 2.78 -11.17 4.92
C GLU A 39 2.17 -9.81 4.56
N LEU A 40 1.75 -9.06 5.58
CA LEU A 40 1.21 -7.72 5.37
C LEU A 40 2.24 -6.80 4.72
N VAL A 41 3.46 -6.80 5.24
CA VAL A 41 4.55 -5.97 4.71
C VAL A 41 4.87 -6.37 3.27
N ASP A 42 4.96 -7.67 2.99
CA ASP A 42 5.23 -8.16 1.64
C ASP A 42 4.14 -7.74 0.67
N ASP A 43 2.88 -7.85 1.08
CA ASP A 43 1.75 -7.47 0.25
C ASP A 43 1.70 -5.95 0.03
N PHE A 44 2.04 -5.18 1.05
CA PHE A 44 2.16 -3.73 0.93
C PHE A 44 3.21 -3.35 -0.12
N HIS A 45 4.40 -3.95 -0.04
CA HIS A 45 5.47 -3.69 -1.02
C HIS A 45 5.02 -4.05 -2.44
N LYS A 46 4.36 -5.19 -2.58
CA LYS A 46 3.86 -5.63 -3.87
C LYS A 46 2.81 -4.67 -4.42
N ALA A 47 1.89 -4.22 -3.57
CA ALA A 47 0.84 -3.29 -3.98
C ALA A 47 1.43 -1.97 -4.46
N VAL A 48 2.43 -1.43 -3.77
CA VAL A 48 3.11 -0.21 -4.19
C VAL A 48 3.84 -0.43 -5.52
N ASP A 49 4.58 -1.52 -5.63
CA ASP A 49 5.32 -1.82 -6.86
C ASP A 49 4.37 -2.00 -8.06
N ASP A 50 3.25 -2.68 -7.85
CA ASP A 50 2.25 -2.88 -8.90
C ASP A 50 1.64 -1.53 -9.34
N TYR A 51 1.37 -0.66 -8.39
CA TYR A 51 0.85 0.68 -8.69
C TYR A 51 1.86 1.49 -9.52
N LEU A 52 3.12 1.47 -9.13
CA LEU A 52 4.16 2.20 -9.85
C LEU A 52 4.35 1.64 -11.26
N ALA A 53 4.31 0.33 -11.41
CA ALA A 53 4.41 -0.32 -12.71
C ALA A 53 3.23 0.05 -13.61
N LEU A 54 2.03 0.11 -13.05
CA LEU A 54 0.85 0.50 -13.80
C LEU A 54 0.96 1.94 -14.27
N CYS A 55 1.40 2.86 -13.41
CA CYS A 55 1.59 4.25 -13.79
C CYS A 55 2.61 4.38 -14.92
N GLU A 56 3.70 3.64 -14.86
CA GLU A 56 4.71 3.65 -15.91
C GLU A 56 4.14 3.12 -17.23
N ALA A 57 3.39 2.04 -17.18
CA ALA A 57 2.79 1.44 -18.37
C ALA A 57 1.79 2.36 -19.03
N GLU A 58 1.08 3.17 -18.25
CA GLU A 58 0.08 4.11 -18.75
C GLU A 58 0.67 5.48 -19.09
N GLY A 59 1.94 5.70 -18.78
CA GLY A 59 2.58 6.97 -18.99
C GLY A 59 2.09 8.07 -18.06
N SER A 60 1.49 7.71 -16.94
CA SER A 60 1.02 8.67 -15.94
C SER A 60 2.01 8.78 -14.79
N GLU A 61 2.01 9.92 -14.12
CA GLU A 61 2.87 10.12 -12.96
C GLU A 61 2.20 9.52 -11.72
N PRO A 62 2.94 8.73 -10.93
CA PRO A 62 2.37 8.21 -9.69
C PRO A 62 2.10 9.33 -8.69
N GLU A 63 1.01 9.17 -7.94
CA GLU A 63 0.70 10.07 -6.86
C GLU A 63 1.72 9.89 -5.75
N MET A 64 2.11 10.99 -5.12
CA MET A 64 3.02 10.98 -3.99
C MET A 64 2.42 11.80 -2.86
N ILE A 65 2.73 11.43 -1.62
CA ILE A 65 2.34 12.22 -0.47
C ILE A 65 3.17 13.50 -0.49
N ASP A 66 2.47 14.62 -0.52
CA ASP A 66 3.12 15.91 -0.49
C ASP A 66 3.30 16.34 0.97
N ASN A 67 4.51 16.22 1.47
CA ASN A 67 4.85 16.51 2.86
C ASN A 67 5.43 17.91 3.03
N VAL A 68 4.82 18.84 2.42
CA VAL A 68 5.31 20.22 2.55
C VAL A 68 4.99 20.79 3.92
#